data_0cfc9820ef14e65778820d75d8a94d98
#
_entry.id   0cfc9820ef14e65778820d75d8a94d98
#
_cell.length_a   1.000
_cell.length_b   1.000
_cell.length_c   1.000
_cell.angle_alpha   90.00
_cell.angle_beta   90.00
_cell.angle_gamma   90.00
#
_symmetry.space_group_name_H-M   'P 1'
#
loop_
_entity.id
_entity.type
_entity.pdbx_description
1 polymer ?
#
loop_
_entity_poly.entity_id
_entity_poly.type
_entity_poly.pdbx_seq_one_letter_code
_entity_poly.pdbx_strand_id
1 'polypeptide(L)'
;MIKNTGQKKISKTMVTNSQITKRQEQLLDELNNCDDELSGQELHRQLMAKGKSMGLTTVYRNLQILIKHGLIRSRHLPNGEVLYTPVDRDIHHLTCVQCGETSKMECCPVKDIHAPKKNPKKFQLLFHTLEYLSLIHI
;
A
#
# COMPACT_ATOMS: atom_id res chain seq x y z
N MET A 1 10.23 -1.16 -23.78
CA MET A 1 10.00 -0.70 -22.41
C MET A 1 8.66 0.00 -22.35
N ILE A 2 7.67 -0.67 -21.84
CA ILE A 2 6.31 -0.12 -21.77
C ILE A 2 6.24 0.73 -20.52
N LYS A 3 6.31 2.03 -20.69
CA LYS A 3 5.95 2.95 -19.62
C LYS A 3 4.44 2.84 -19.43
N ASN A 4 4.05 2.41 -18.26
CA ASN A 4 2.66 2.32 -17.89
C ASN A 4 2.12 3.74 -17.70
N THR A 5 1.77 4.37 -18.79
CA THR A 5 1.21 5.72 -18.83
C THR A 5 -0.31 5.74 -18.56
N GLY A 6 -0.89 4.58 -18.31
CA GLY A 6 -2.33 4.41 -18.17
C GLY A 6 -2.86 4.35 -16.74
N GLN A 7 -2.01 4.45 -15.74
CA GLN A 7 -2.49 4.54 -14.37
C GLN A 7 -3.07 5.94 -14.15
N LYS A 8 -4.34 6.08 -14.41
CA LYS A 8 -5.10 7.21 -13.90
C LYS A 8 -4.86 7.26 -12.40
N LYS A 9 -4.20 8.29 -11.94
CA LYS A 9 -4.03 8.62 -10.53
C LYS A 9 -5.40 8.93 -9.94
N ILE A 10 -6.16 7.90 -9.63
CA ILE A 10 -7.51 8.02 -9.06
C ILE A 10 -7.44 8.61 -7.64
N SER A 11 -6.30 8.47 -6.98
CA SER A 11 -6.12 8.83 -5.58
C SER A 11 -5.98 10.32 -5.31
N LYS A 12 -5.64 11.14 -6.30
CA LYS A 12 -5.36 12.57 -6.06
C LYS A 12 -6.60 13.43 -5.85
N THR A 13 -7.79 12.93 -6.15
CA THR A 13 -9.02 13.72 -6.09
C THR A 13 -9.76 13.62 -4.77
N MET A 14 -9.40 12.69 -3.88
CA MET A 14 -10.21 12.38 -2.71
C MET A 14 -9.73 13.03 -1.42
N VAL A 15 -8.44 13.31 -1.29
CA VAL A 15 -7.87 13.94 -0.10
C VAL A 15 -6.90 15.01 -0.52
N THR A 16 -7.23 16.25 -0.21
CA THR A 16 -6.31 17.37 -0.40
C THR A 16 -5.21 17.28 0.67
N ASN A 17 -4.01 17.71 0.34
CA ASN A 17 -2.88 17.77 1.29
C ASN A 17 -3.21 18.56 2.57
N SER A 18 -4.25 19.39 2.54
CA SER A 18 -4.73 20.15 3.70
C SER A 18 -5.44 19.29 4.76
N GLN A 19 -5.74 18.02 4.47
CA GLN A 19 -6.45 17.13 5.40
C GLN A 19 -5.50 16.24 6.20
N ILE A 20 -4.20 16.27 5.91
CA ILE A 20 -3.20 15.47 6.62
C ILE A 20 -2.22 16.38 7.35
N THR A 21 -1.71 15.88 8.48
CA THR A 21 -0.71 16.60 9.26
C THR A 21 0.68 16.48 8.63
N LYS A 22 1.61 17.33 9.07
CA LYS A 22 2.99 17.27 8.63
C LYS A 22 3.65 15.91 8.89
N ARG A 23 3.34 15.29 10.03
CA ARG A 23 3.85 13.96 10.37
C ARG A 23 3.30 12.89 9.42
N GLN A 24 2.03 12.97 9.08
CA GLN A 24 1.40 12.07 8.12
C GLN A 24 2.00 12.25 6.73
N GLU A 25 2.24 13.48 6.33
CA GLU A 25 2.90 13.78 5.07
C GLU A 25 4.33 13.20 5.02
N GLN A 26 5.09 13.32 6.10
CA GLN A 26 6.43 12.73 6.21
C GLN A 26 6.41 11.21 6.04
N LEU A 27 5.44 10.54 6.65
CA LEU A 27 5.27 9.09 6.50
C LEU A 27 4.91 8.71 5.08
N LEU A 28 3.99 9.44 4.48
CA LEU A 28 3.57 9.20 3.10
C LEU A 28 4.72 9.40 2.12
N ASP A 29 5.50 10.46 2.30
CA ASP A 29 6.68 10.74 1.46
C ASP A 29 7.72 9.62 1.57
N GLU A 30 7.96 9.11 2.77
CA GLU A 30 8.89 8.01 2.97
C GLU A 30 8.43 6.74 2.27
N LEU A 31 7.15 6.43 2.33
CA LEU A 31 6.56 5.30 1.62
C LEU A 31 6.64 5.48 0.10
N ASN A 32 6.41 6.70 -0.38
CA ASN A 32 6.50 7.02 -1.81
C ASN A 32 7.93 6.91 -2.34
N ASN A 33 8.93 7.24 -1.52
CA ASN A 33 10.34 7.21 -1.91
C ASN A 33 10.93 5.80 -1.90
N CYS A 34 10.24 4.84 -1.30
CA CYS A 34 10.67 3.45 -1.26
C CYS A 34 9.89 2.64 -2.30
N ASP A 35 10.60 1.82 -3.09
CA ASP A 35 9.98 0.99 -4.12
C ASP A 35 9.31 -0.26 -3.52
N ASP A 36 9.71 -0.64 -2.32
CA ASP A 36 9.16 -1.80 -1.64
C ASP A 36 8.13 -1.42 -0.58
N GLU A 37 7.35 -2.42 -0.19
CA GLU A 37 6.50 -2.30 0.98
C GLU A 37 7.36 -2.20 2.24
N LEU A 38 6.93 -1.39 3.22
CA LEU A 38 7.65 -1.21 4.47
C LEU A 38 6.77 -1.60 5.65
N SER A 39 7.38 -2.26 6.64
CA SER A 39 6.75 -2.43 7.96
C SER A 39 6.77 -1.11 8.72
N GLY A 40 5.94 -1.00 9.76
CA GLY A 40 5.96 0.18 10.62
C GLY A 40 7.30 0.39 11.32
N GLN A 41 7.96 -0.69 11.71
CA GLN A 41 9.29 -0.63 12.34
C GLN A 41 10.36 -0.16 11.36
N GLU A 42 10.35 -0.67 10.14
CA GLU A 42 11.30 -0.26 9.11
C GLU A 42 11.10 1.21 8.74
N LEU A 43 9.85 1.63 8.60
CA LEU A 43 9.51 3.02 8.34
C LEU A 43 10.01 3.94 9.46
N HIS A 44 9.80 3.55 10.72
CA HIS A 44 10.30 4.27 11.87
C HIS A 44 11.83 4.38 11.83
N ARG A 45 12.52 3.28 11.54
CA ARG A 45 13.97 3.24 11.45
C ARG A 45 14.51 4.20 10.39
N GLN A 46 13.89 4.20 9.21
CA GLN A 46 14.30 5.08 8.11
C GLN A 46 14.07 6.56 8.45
N LEU A 47 12.96 6.88 9.11
CA LEU A 47 12.70 8.26 9.55
C LEU A 47 13.72 8.73 10.58
N MET A 48 14.05 7.88 11.54
CA MET A 48 15.08 8.20 12.55
C MET A 48 16.45 8.42 11.91
N ALA A 49 16.81 7.62 10.92
CA ALA A 49 18.07 7.75 10.19
C ALA A 49 18.15 9.06 9.42
N LYS A 50 17.02 9.63 9.01
CA LYS A 50 16.94 10.93 8.32
C LYS A 50 16.79 12.11 9.27
N GLY A 51 16.91 11.89 10.57
CA GLY A 51 16.78 12.91 11.59
C GLY A 51 15.35 13.38 11.86
N LYS A 52 14.36 12.66 11.37
CA LYS A 52 12.94 12.94 11.61
C LYS A 52 12.48 12.18 12.85
N SER A 53 12.53 12.83 13.99
CA SER A 53 12.17 12.20 15.26
C SER A 53 10.66 11.96 15.36
N MET A 54 10.29 10.68 15.43
CA MET A 54 8.90 10.26 15.61
C MET A 54 8.89 8.91 16.33
N GLY A 55 8.17 8.85 17.45
CA GLY A 55 8.05 7.60 18.21
C GLY A 55 7.31 6.51 17.44
N LEU A 56 7.62 5.26 17.73
CA LEU A 56 7.01 4.11 17.03
C LEU A 56 5.48 4.08 17.17
N THR A 57 4.97 4.39 18.37
CA THR A 57 3.52 4.48 18.60
C THR A 57 2.88 5.55 17.72
N THR A 58 3.55 6.69 17.57
CA THR A 58 3.10 7.78 16.70
C THR A 58 3.09 7.36 15.24
N VAL A 59 4.10 6.60 14.80
CA VAL A 59 4.15 6.04 13.44
C VAL A 59 2.91 5.18 13.18
N TYR A 60 2.63 4.21 14.05
CA TYR A 60 1.47 3.32 13.86
C TYR A 60 0.15 4.07 13.90
N ARG A 61 0.00 5.04 14.79
CA ARG A 61 -1.22 5.85 14.89
C ARG A 61 -1.47 6.63 13.60
N ASN A 62 -0.43 7.25 13.05
CA ASN A 62 -0.56 8.02 11.82
C ASN A 62 -0.75 7.14 10.59
N LEU A 63 -0.16 5.94 10.56
CA LEU A 63 -0.42 4.97 9.50
C LEU A 63 -1.89 4.57 9.46
N GLN A 64 -2.52 4.35 10.61
CA GLN A 64 -3.96 4.04 10.67
C GLN A 64 -4.81 5.19 10.13
N ILE A 65 -4.44 6.42 10.42
CA ILE A 65 -5.13 7.61 9.90
C ILE A 65 -4.99 7.69 8.37
N LEU A 66 -3.79 7.44 7.85
CA LEU A 66 -3.55 7.44 6.40
C LEU A 66 -4.35 6.34 5.68
N ILE A 67 -4.52 5.17 6.32
CA ILE A 67 -5.37 4.11 5.78
C ILE A 67 -6.83 4.58 5.72
N LYS A 68 -7.33 5.21 6.77
CA LYS A 68 -8.70 5.76 6.80
C LYS A 68 -8.94 6.82 5.73
N HIS A 69 -7.93 7.61 5.41
CA HIS A 69 -8.00 8.59 4.33
C HIS A 69 -7.86 7.98 2.94
N GLY A 70 -7.60 6.68 2.84
CA GLY A 70 -7.45 6.00 1.55
C GLY A 70 -6.16 6.33 0.82
N LEU A 71 -5.13 6.79 1.51
CA LEU A 71 -3.85 7.18 0.92
C LEU A 71 -2.83 6.06 0.90
N ILE A 72 -2.91 5.14 1.86
CA ILE A 72 -2.06 3.95 1.94
C ILE A 72 -2.91 2.72 2.19
N ARG A 73 -2.33 1.57 1.93
CA ARG A 73 -2.93 0.27 2.24
C ARG A 73 -1.96 -0.59 3.02
N SER A 74 -2.50 -1.55 3.77
CA SER A 74 -1.72 -2.50 4.54
C SER A 74 -1.92 -3.91 4.01
N ARG A 75 -0.90 -4.74 4.20
CA ARG A 75 -0.95 -6.17 3.86
C ARG A 75 -0.40 -6.96 5.04
N HIS A 76 -1.16 -7.94 5.51
CA HIS A 76 -0.78 -8.80 6.63
C HIS A 76 -0.04 -10.02 6.11
N LEU A 77 1.14 -10.28 6.67
CA LEU A 77 1.91 -11.47 6.38
C LEU A 77 1.53 -12.61 7.33
N PRO A 78 1.78 -13.87 6.93
CA PRO A 78 1.47 -15.03 7.79
C PRO A 78 2.19 -15.02 9.14
N ASN A 79 3.34 -14.37 9.23
CA ASN A 79 4.12 -14.23 10.47
C ASN A 79 3.59 -13.15 11.42
N GLY A 80 2.49 -12.50 11.09
CA GLY A 80 1.90 -11.41 11.87
C GLY A 80 2.44 -10.02 11.54
N GLU A 81 3.44 -9.93 10.68
CA GLU A 81 3.97 -8.64 10.24
C GLU A 81 2.99 -7.95 9.30
N VAL A 82 2.91 -6.62 9.40
CA VAL A 82 2.08 -5.79 8.53
C VAL A 82 2.97 -4.89 7.69
N LEU A 83 2.75 -4.91 6.38
CA LEU A 83 3.47 -4.06 5.44
C LEU A 83 2.55 -2.98 4.90
N TYR A 84 3.13 -1.80 4.65
CA TYR A 84 2.40 -0.62 4.18
C TYR A 84 2.96 -0.16 2.85
N THR A 85 2.07 0.33 1.98
CA THR A 85 2.44 0.88 0.68
C THR A 85 1.42 1.95 0.26
N PRO A 86 1.81 2.93 -0.57
CA PRO A 86 0.85 3.86 -1.14
C PRO A 86 -0.24 3.14 -1.93
N VAL A 87 -1.46 3.65 -1.85
CA VAL A 87 -2.63 3.01 -2.46
C VAL A 87 -2.58 2.96 -3.98
N ASP A 88 -1.86 3.88 -4.61
CA ASP A 88 -1.73 3.97 -6.06
C ASP A 88 -0.71 3.00 -6.66
N ARG A 89 -0.02 2.23 -5.83
CA ARG A 89 0.87 1.16 -6.31
C ARG A 89 0.10 -0.13 -6.52
N ASP A 90 0.15 -0.64 -7.73
CA ASP A 90 -0.52 -1.87 -8.12
C ASP A 90 0.43 -3.06 -7.95
N ILE A 91 0.60 -3.48 -6.70
CA ILE A 91 1.49 -4.57 -6.33
C ILE A 91 0.68 -5.81 -6.00
N HIS A 92 0.93 -6.90 -6.71
CA HIS A 92 0.28 -8.18 -6.49
C HIS A 92 1.31 -9.26 -6.18
N HIS A 93 0.87 -10.34 -5.56
CA HIS A 93 1.76 -11.36 -5.03
C HIS A 93 1.32 -12.77 -5.43
N LEU A 94 2.34 -13.63 -5.55
CA LEU A 94 2.21 -15.06 -5.69
C LEU A 94 2.75 -15.68 -4.39
N THR A 95 1.90 -16.36 -3.64
CA THR A 95 2.24 -16.88 -2.31
C THR A 95 2.16 -18.42 -2.28
N CYS A 96 3.19 -19.06 -1.74
CA CYS A 96 3.16 -20.49 -1.48
C CYS A 96 2.33 -20.78 -0.23
N VAL A 97 1.28 -21.58 -0.37
CA VAL A 97 0.39 -21.92 0.76
C VAL A 97 1.06 -22.88 1.76
N GLN A 98 2.15 -23.53 1.39
CA GLN A 98 2.86 -24.47 2.26
C GLN A 98 3.90 -23.80 3.14
N CYS A 99 4.78 -22.97 2.57
CA CYS A 99 5.88 -22.34 3.32
C CYS A 99 5.69 -20.84 3.56
N GLY A 100 4.70 -20.21 2.91
CA GLY A 100 4.44 -18.77 3.04
C GLY A 100 5.35 -17.88 2.22
N GLU A 101 6.27 -18.45 1.44
CA GLU A 101 7.15 -17.65 0.58
C GLU A 101 6.34 -16.88 -0.45
N THR A 102 6.66 -15.58 -0.61
CA THR A 102 5.92 -14.66 -1.45
C THR A 102 6.83 -14.03 -2.50
N SER A 103 6.34 -13.96 -3.73
CA SER A 103 7.01 -13.28 -4.83
C SER A 103 6.10 -12.21 -5.43
N LYS A 104 6.68 -11.07 -5.78
CA LYS A 104 5.93 -10.01 -6.48
C LYS A 104 5.64 -10.41 -7.91
N MET A 105 4.44 -10.09 -8.38
CA MET A 105 4.09 -10.18 -9.80
C MET A 105 4.59 -8.93 -10.53
N GLU A 106 5.13 -9.10 -11.73
CA GLU A 106 5.69 -7.98 -12.50
C GLU A 106 4.62 -6.99 -12.96
N CYS A 107 3.41 -7.48 -13.24
CA CYS A 107 2.31 -6.64 -13.68
C CYS A 107 0.98 -7.21 -13.23
N CYS A 108 -0.03 -6.34 -13.19
CA CYS A 108 -1.39 -6.77 -12.90
C CYS A 108 -1.99 -7.50 -14.11
N PRO A 109 -2.48 -8.75 -13.94
CA PRO A 109 -3.10 -9.50 -15.04
C PRO A 109 -4.53 -9.02 -15.35
N VAL A 110 -5.14 -8.24 -14.46
CA VAL A 110 -6.50 -7.72 -14.64
C VAL A 110 -6.44 -6.34 -15.26
N LYS A 111 -6.99 -6.18 -16.46
CA LYS A 111 -6.88 -4.94 -17.23
C LYS A 111 -7.98 -3.94 -16.95
N ASP A 112 -9.21 -4.40 -16.72
CA ASP A 112 -10.38 -3.54 -16.55
C ASP A 112 -10.88 -3.62 -15.11
N ILE A 113 -10.44 -2.69 -14.27
CA ILE A 113 -10.84 -2.63 -12.87
C ILE A 113 -11.75 -1.44 -12.67
N HIS A 114 -12.96 -1.71 -12.27
CA HIS A 114 -13.97 -0.69 -12.01
C HIS A 114 -14.91 -1.15 -10.89
N ALA A 115 -15.60 -0.19 -10.29
CA ALA A 115 -16.59 -0.49 -9.26
C ALA A 115 -17.72 -1.39 -9.82
N PRO A 116 -18.35 -2.22 -8.97
CA PRO A 116 -19.46 -3.06 -9.40
C PRO A 116 -20.57 -2.24 -10.06
N LYS A 117 -21.22 -2.79 -11.09
CA LYS A 117 -22.32 -2.11 -11.79
C LYS A 117 -23.48 -1.77 -10.85
N LYS A 118 -23.80 -2.67 -9.91
CA LYS A 118 -24.76 -2.41 -8.84
C LYS A 118 -24.03 -1.78 -7.66
N ASN A 119 -24.09 -0.48 -7.57
CA ASN A 119 -23.41 0.29 -6.54
C ASN A 119 -24.36 1.34 -5.96
N PRO A 120 -25.41 0.92 -5.21
CA PRO A 120 -26.46 1.84 -4.74
C PRO A 120 -25.95 2.91 -3.79
N LYS A 121 -24.88 2.65 -3.07
CA LYS A 121 -24.27 3.61 -2.15
C LYS A 121 -23.17 4.45 -2.79
N LYS A 122 -22.92 4.31 -4.08
CA LYS A 122 -21.90 5.03 -4.85
C LYS A 122 -20.51 4.93 -4.22
N PHE A 123 -20.10 3.73 -3.82
CA PHE A 123 -18.75 3.48 -3.35
C PHE A 123 -17.73 3.84 -4.43
N GLN A 124 -16.66 4.47 -4.02
CA GLN A 124 -15.53 4.75 -4.90
C GLN A 124 -14.47 3.68 -4.77
N LEU A 125 -13.97 3.20 -5.89
CA LEU A 125 -12.90 2.23 -5.90
C LEU A 125 -11.58 2.91 -5.58
N LEU A 126 -10.94 2.51 -4.48
CA LEU A 126 -9.62 3.02 -4.08
C LEU A 126 -8.49 2.18 -4.65
N PHE A 127 -8.58 0.89 -4.49
CA PHE A 127 -7.58 -0.06 -4.98
C PHE A 127 -8.20 -1.46 -5.04
N HIS A 128 -7.51 -2.36 -5.68
CA HIS A 128 -7.84 -3.78 -5.66
C HIS A 128 -6.65 -4.58 -5.15
N THR A 129 -6.91 -5.79 -4.69
CA THR A 129 -5.88 -6.74 -4.31
C THR A 129 -6.02 -8.00 -5.14
N LEU A 130 -4.90 -8.56 -5.54
CA LEU A 130 -4.86 -9.83 -6.24
C LEU A 130 -3.69 -10.64 -5.68
N GLU A 131 -3.97 -11.83 -5.23
CA GLU A 131 -2.97 -12.75 -4.73
C GLU A 131 -3.21 -14.13 -5.32
N TYR A 132 -2.19 -14.69 -5.93
CA TYR A 132 -2.23 -16.07 -6.39
C TYR A 132 -1.65 -16.97 -5.31
N LEU A 133 -2.44 -17.92 -4.88
CA LEU A 133 -2.03 -18.95 -3.94
C LEU A 133 -1.56 -20.17 -4.71
N SER A 134 -0.35 -20.59 -4.46
CA SER A 134 0.28 -21.68 -5.22
C SER A 134 1.17 -22.55 -4.33
N LEU A 135 1.78 -23.55 -4.93
CA LEU A 135 2.76 -24.41 -4.29
C LEU A 135 4.08 -24.31 -5.06
N ILE A 136 5.18 -24.00 -4.36
CA ILE A 136 6.53 -24.07 -4.95
C ILE A 136 7.19 -25.42 -4.71
N HIS A 137 6.71 -26.19 -3.73
CA HIS A 137 7.19 -27.53 -3.40
C HIS A 137 6.21 -28.55 -3.95
N ILE A 138 6.35 -28.88 -5.20
CA ILE A 138 5.50 -29.88 -5.85
C ILE A 138 6.17 -31.25 -5.82
#